data_454277d0eda81748ba831d22105e9c18
#
_entry.id   454277d0eda81748ba831d22105e9c18
#
_cell.length_a   1.000
_cell.length_b   1.000
_cell.length_c   1.000
_cell.angle_alpha   90.00
_cell.angle_beta   90.00
_cell.angle_gamma   90.00
#
_symmetry.space_group_name_H-M   'P 1'
#
loop_
_entity.id
_entity.type
_entity.pdbx_description
1 polymer ?
#
loop_
_entity_poly.entity_id
_entity_poly.type
_entity_poly.pdbx_seq_one_letter_code
_entity_poly.pdbx_strand_id
1 'polypeptide(L)'
;MSRKRNLVEFGFRLPSAVDNRPLTFDEFEQRVGQTVYMSATPGDFELTSSDGEYVEQVIRPTGLVDPKVTVKPTKGQIDDLIDEVRTRISQQERVLVTTLTKRMAEDLTDYLLEQGIKVRYLHSDIDTLQRVELLRQLRLGEFDVLVGINLLREGLDLPEVSLVAILDADKEGFLRSTTSLIQTIGRAARNVSGEVIMYADKITDSMQEAIEETERRRDCLLYTSP
;
A
#
# COMPACT_ATOMS: atom_id res chain seq x y z
N MET A 1 35.73 -1.00 -1.65
CA MET A 1 36.63 0.18 -1.64
C MET A 1 37.66 0.17 -2.77
N SER A 2 38.24 -0.95 -3.16
CA SER A 2 39.30 -1.02 -4.18
C SER A 2 38.91 -0.44 -5.56
N ARG A 3 37.70 -0.77 -6.08
CA ARG A 3 37.23 -0.29 -7.40
C ARG A 3 37.13 1.25 -7.50
N LYS A 4 36.67 1.93 -6.45
CA LYS A 4 36.60 3.41 -6.44
C LYS A 4 37.99 4.04 -6.44
N ARG A 5 38.94 3.50 -5.68
CA ARG A 5 40.32 3.98 -5.66
C ARG A 5 41.00 3.85 -7.01
N ASN A 6 40.87 2.69 -7.66
CA ASN A 6 41.43 2.49 -8.99
C ASN A 6 40.84 3.48 -10.02
N LEU A 7 39.53 3.74 -9.96
CA LEU A 7 38.90 4.71 -10.89
C LEU A 7 39.37 6.16 -10.64
N VAL A 8 39.71 6.52 -9.41
CA VAL A 8 40.33 7.82 -9.11
C VAL A 8 41.77 7.85 -9.55
N GLU A 9 42.53 6.80 -9.23
CA GLU A 9 43.95 6.69 -9.59
C GLU A 9 44.18 6.77 -11.11
N PHE A 10 43.30 6.17 -11.92
CA PHE A 10 43.34 6.25 -13.39
C PHE A 10 42.60 7.46 -13.96
N GLY A 11 42.16 8.42 -13.15
CA GLY A 11 41.57 9.67 -13.62
C GLY A 11 40.10 9.55 -14.12
N PHE A 12 39.46 8.40 -14.00
CA PHE A 12 38.07 8.21 -14.39
C PHE A 12 37.04 8.79 -13.41
N ARG A 13 37.48 9.14 -12.18
CA ARG A 13 36.68 9.81 -11.16
C ARG A 13 37.49 10.83 -10.39
N LEU A 14 36.82 11.86 -9.86
CA LEU A 14 37.44 12.86 -9.00
C LEU A 14 37.90 12.22 -7.66
N PRO A 15 38.97 12.75 -7.03
CA PRO A 15 39.44 12.28 -5.73
C PRO A 15 38.36 12.19 -4.65
N SER A 16 37.43 13.14 -4.62
CA SER A 16 36.28 13.17 -3.72
C SER A 16 35.33 11.98 -3.85
N ALA A 17 35.38 11.24 -4.97
CA ALA A 17 34.58 10.03 -5.13
C ALA A 17 34.99 8.88 -4.19
N VAL A 18 36.20 8.93 -3.63
CA VAL A 18 36.66 7.95 -2.62
C VAL A 18 35.87 8.09 -1.32
N ASP A 19 35.56 9.32 -0.94
CA ASP A 19 34.86 9.66 0.29
C ASP A 19 33.34 9.58 0.13
N ASN A 20 32.86 9.54 -1.13
CA ASN A 20 31.43 9.39 -1.44
C ASN A 20 30.99 7.93 -1.23
N ARG A 21 30.66 7.56 -0.01
CA ARG A 21 30.05 6.31 0.40
C ARG A 21 28.78 6.56 1.20
N PRO A 22 27.81 5.64 1.18
CA PRO A 22 26.70 5.69 2.14
C PRO A 22 27.24 5.71 3.58
N LEU A 23 26.64 6.51 4.43
CA LEU A 23 26.87 6.44 5.87
C LEU A 23 26.34 5.12 6.41
N THR A 24 26.98 4.60 7.47
CA THR A 24 26.32 3.62 8.34
C THR A 24 25.22 4.32 9.13
N PHE A 25 24.32 3.56 9.73
CA PHE A 25 23.24 4.14 10.53
C PHE A 25 23.79 4.96 11.70
N ASP A 26 24.79 4.43 12.43
CA ASP A 26 25.45 5.11 13.56
C ASP A 26 26.13 6.43 13.11
N GLU A 27 26.79 6.44 11.95
CA GLU A 27 27.40 7.66 11.40
C GLU A 27 26.35 8.69 10.97
N PHE A 28 25.19 8.23 10.55
CA PHE A 28 24.05 9.10 10.25
C PHE A 28 23.52 9.72 11.54
N GLU A 29 23.24 8.94 12.57
CA GLU A 29 22.73 9.43 13.86
C GLU A 29 23.66 10.46 14.51
N GLN A 30 24.98 10.24 14.45
CA GLN A 30 25.97 11.20 14.99
C GLN A 30 25.98 12.55 14.27
N ARG A 31 25.40 12.63 13.07
CA ARG A 31 25.40 13.85 12.23
C ARG A 31 24.07 14.56 12.18
N VAL A 32 22.98 13.87 12.42
CA VAL A 32 21.65 14.47 12.50
C VAL A 32 21.45 15.10 13.88
N GLY A 33 20.86 16.28 13.90
CA GLY A 33 20.43 16.93 15.13
C GLY A 33 19.01 16.52 15.51
N GLN A 34 18.18 17.49 15.87
CA GLN A 34 16.78 17.21 16.17
C GLN A 34 16.06 16.60 14.95
N THR A 35 15.40 15.49 15.18
CA THR A 35 14.72 14.74 14.12
C THR A 35 13.25 14.60 14.45
N VAL A 36 12.40 14.85 13.45
CA VAL A 36 10.95 14.60 13.53
C VAL A 36 10.64 13.39 12.65
N TYR A 37 10.13 12.34 13.28
CA TYR A 37 9.68 11.14 12.59
C TYR A 37 8.20 11.27 12.25
N MET A 38 7.82 10.93 11.02
CA MET A 38 6.43 10.93 10.57
C MET A 38 6.11 9.61 9.89
N SER A 39 5.13 8.90 10.41
CA SER A 39 4.69 7.62 9.83
C SER A 39 3.23 7.34 10.19
N ALA A 40 2.52 6.65 9.30
CA ALA A 40 1.21 6.08 9.64
C ALA A 40 1.34 4.79 10.46
N THR A 41 2.51 4.18 10.46
CA THR A 41 2.87 2.92 11.12
C THR A 41 4.28 3.05 11.68
N PRO A 42 4.45 3.75 12.83
CA PRO A 42 5.78 3.92 13.45
C PRO A 42 6.42 2.56 13.73
N GLY A 43 7.73 2.47 13.54
CA GLY A 43 8.51 1.28 13.81
C GLY A 43 9.10 1.27 15.23
N ASP A 44 9.69 0.14 15.61
CA ASP A 44 10.29 -0.03 16.94
C ASP A 44 11.41 0.99 17.22
N PHE A 45 12.16 1.38 16.20
CA PHE A 45 13.22 2.36 16.32
C PHE A 45 12.67 3.74 16.73
N GLU A 46 11.66 4.23 16.04
CA GLU A 46 11.04 5.54 16.31
C GLU A 46 10.37 5.54 17.68
N LEU A 47 9.65 4.49 18.02
CA LEU A 47 8.98 4.35 19.30
C LEU A 47 10.00 4.29 20.45
N THR A 48 11.07 3.52 20.29
CA THR A 48 12.16 3.44 21.29
C THR A 48 12.88 4.77 21.44
N SER A 49 13.15 5.49 20.33
CA SER A 49 13.84 6.77 20.33
C SER A 49 13.02 7.91 20.94
N SER A 50 11.68 7.75 21.04
CA SER A 50 10.77 8.72 21.64
C SER A 50 10.22 8.29 23.00
N ASP A 51 10.82 7.27 23.66
CA ASP A 51 10.32 6.67 24.90
C ASP A 51 8.85 6.21 24.83
N GLY A 52 8.38 5.85 23.64
CA GLY A 52 6.99 5.47 23.35
C GLY A 52 6.03 6.65 23.22
N GLU A 53 6.51 7.89 23.33
CA GLU A 53 5.68 9.09 23.16
C GLU A 53 5.57 9.48 21.67
N TYR A 54 4.36 9.72 21.20
CA TYR A 54 4.09 10.23 19.87
C TYR A 54 2.79 11.05 19.83
N VAL A 55 2.72 11.94 18.86
CA VAL A 55 1.53 12.77 18.63
C VAL A 55 0.74 12.18 17.48
N GLU A 56 -0.51 11.85 17.74
CA GLU A 56 -1.41 11.36 16.70
C GLU A 56 -2.09 12.53 15.96
N GLN A 57 -2.02 12.48 14.64
CA GLN A 57 -2.79 13.38 13.78
C GLN A 57 -3.83 12.55 12.99
N VAL A 58 -4.93 12.25 13.62
CA VAL A 58 -6.03 11.48 13.02
C VAL A 58 -7.00 12.38 12.25
N ILE A 59 -7.11 13.65 12.62
CA ILE A 59 -8.05 14.62 12.03
C ILE A 59 -7.75 14.83 10.54
N ARG A 60 -8.79 14.71 9.70
CA ARG A 60 -8.74 14.99 8.26
C ARG A 60 -9.66 16.15 7.91
N PRO A 61 -9.13 17.32 7.45
CA PRO A 61 -9.96 18.47 7.06
C PRO A 61 -10.93 18.16 5.91
N THR A 62 -10.69 17.08 5.17
CA THR A 62 -11.53 16.65 4.04
C THR A 62 -12.84 15.98 4.44
N GLY A 63 -13.02 15.66 5.72
CA GLY A 63 -14.18 14.86 6.20
C GLY A 63 -14.17 13.39 5.77
N LEU A 64 -13.12 12.93 5.08
CA LEU A 64 -12.98 11.52 4.68
C LEU A 64 -12.59 10.67 5.89
N VAL A 65 -13.34 9.61 6.12
CA VAL A 65 -13.10 8.62 7.18
C VAL A 65 -12.32 7.42 6.64
N ASP A 66 -11.71 6.65 7.54
CA ASP A 66 -11.10 5.38 7.16
C ASP A 66 -12.16 4.39 6.63
N PRO A 67 -11.82 3.52 5.67
CA PRO A 67 -12.77 2.65 5.02
C PRO A 67 -13.32 1.60 5.99
N LYS A 68 -14.54 1.13 5.72
CA LYS A 68 -15.09 -0.04 6.39
C LYS A 68 -14.33 -1.29 5.94
N VAL A 69 -13.91 -2.12 6.88
CA VAL A 69 -13.26 -3.41 6.59
C VAL A 69 -14.25 -4.54 6.82
N THR A 70 -14.38 -5.44 5.83
CA THR A 70 -15.22 -6.63 5.91
C THR A 70 -14.36 -7.87 5.64
N VAL A 71 -14.52 -8.90 6.46
CA VAL A 71 -13.86 -10.19 6.23
C VAL A 71 -14.87 -11.16 5.61
N LYS A 72 -14.50 -11.79 4.50
CA LYS A 72 -15.29 -12.79 3.78
C LYS A 72 -14.49 -14.09 3.64
N PRO A 73 -15.14 -15.27 3.52
CA PRO A 73 -14.43 -16.55 3.36
C PRO A 73 -13.66 -16.62 2.04
N THR A 74 -12.59 -17.43 2.02
CA THR A 74 -11.81 -17.64 0.78
C THR A 74 -12.55 -18.50 -0.24
N LYS A 75 -13.46 -19.37 0.24
CA LYS A 75 -14.29 -20.19 -0.66
C LYS A 75 -15.23 -19.29 -1.48
N GLY A 76 -15.09 -19.32 -2.79
CA GLY A 76 -15.85 -18.47 -3.71
C GLY A 76 -15.37 -17.02 -3.80
N GLN A 77 -14.18 -16.71 -3.27
CA GLN A 77 -13.63 -15.37 -3.24
C GLN A 77 -13.55 -14.69 -4.61
N ILE A 78 -13.32 -15.45 -5.68
CA ILE A 78 -13.19 -14.90 -7.03
C ILE A 78 -14.56 -14.52 -7.60
N ASP A 79 -15.58 -15.34 -7.38
CA ASP A 79 -16.95 -15.04 -7.85
C ASP A 79 -17.51 -13.82 -7.09
N ASP A 80 -17.34 -13.78 -5.76
CA ASP A 80 -17.74 -12.64 -4.94
C ASP A 80 -16.97 -11.37 -5.34
N LEU A 81 -15.65 -11.48 -5.61
CA LEU A 81 -14.85 -10.35 -6.11
C LEU A 81 -15.40 -9.81 -7.44
N ILE A 82 -15.80 -10.68 -8.36
CA ILE A 82 -16.37 -10.25 -9.66
C ILE A 82 -17.66 -9.48 -9.46
N ASP A 83 -18.54 -9.94 -8.57
CA ASP A 83 -19.81 -9.26 -8.28
C ASP A 83 -19.56 -7.89 -7.64
N GLU A 84 -18.64 -7.80 -6.71
CA GLU A 84 -18.20 -6.53 -6.10
C GLU A 84 -17.58 -5.58 -7.15
N VAL A 85 -16.72 -6.09 -8.02
CA VAL A 85 -16.12 -5.32 -9.13
C VAL A 85 -17.19 -4.79 -10.06
N ARG A 86 -18.14 -5.62 -10.50
CA ARG A 86 -19.24 -5.18 -11.37
C ARG A 86 -20.09 -4.09 -10.73
N THR A 87 -20.33 -4.19 -9.42
CA THR A 87 -21.05 -3.17 -8.66
C THR A 87 -20.30 -1.84 -8.71
N ARG A 88 -18.98 -1.83 -8.47
CA ARG A 88 -18.17 -0.59 -8.53
C ARG A 88 -18.07 -0.01 -9.95
N ILE A 89 -17.93 -0.87 -10.95
CA ILE A 89 -17.92 -0.43 -12.36
C ILE A 89 -19.24 0.29 -12.71
N SER A 90 -20.39 -0.22 -12.26
CA SER A 90 -21.68 0.41 -12.48
C SER A 90 -21.79 1.81 -11.87
N GLN A 91 -21.00 2.08 -10.83
CA GLN A 91 -20.90 3.37 -10.13
C GLN A 91 -19.76 4.25 -10.68
N GLN A 92 -19.08 3.80 -11.73
CA GLN A 92 -17.90 4.45 -12.32
C GLN A 92 -16.70 4.57 -11.37
N GLU A 93 -16.63 3.69 -10.38
CA GLU A 93 -15.56 3.60 -9.40
C GLU A 93 -14.50 2.58 -9.82
N ARG A 94 -13.36 2.58 -9.12
CA ARG A 94 -12.20 1.73 -9.43
C ARG A 94 -11.91 0.79 -8.28
N VAL A 95 -11.29 -0.35 -8.62
CA VAL A 95 -10.98 -1.41 -7.68
C VAL A 95 -9.48 -1.73 -7.69
N LEU A 96 -8.89 -1.86 -6.50
CA LEU A 96 -7.55 -2.42 -6.32
C LEU A 96 -7.68 -3.84 -5.77
N VAL A 97 -6.93 -4.77 -6.34
CA VAL A 97 -6.88 -6.16 -5.87
C VAL A 97 -5.44 -6.54 -5.54
N THR A 98 -5.21 -7.03 -4.31
CA THR A 98 -3.88 -7.52 -3.91
C THR A 98 -3.85 -9.03 -3.84
N THR A 99 -2.83 -9.62 -4.45
CA THR A 99 -2.53 -11.05 -4.44
C THR A 99 -1.22 -11.32 -3.71
N LEU A 100 -0.90 -12.59 -3.48
CA LEU A 100 0.34 -13.00 -2.80
C LEU A 100 1.51 -13.23 -3.75
N THR A 101 1.22 -13.65 -4.98
CA THR A 101 2.25 -14.04 -5.95
C THR A 101 1.99 -13.42 -7.33
N LYS A 102 3.07 -13.31 -8.10
CA LYS A 102 3.04 -12.85 -9.49
C LYS A 102 2.09 -13.71 -10.34
N ARG A 103 2.20 -15.02 -10.20
CA ARG A 103 1.36 -15.96 -10.93
C ARG A 103 -0.12 -15.78 -10.61
N MET A 104 -0.48 -15.66 -9.32
CA MET A 104 -1.88 -15.36 -8.95
C MET A 104 -2.40 -14.07 -9.55
N ALA A 105 -1.56 -13.02 -9.60
CA ALA A 105 -1.95 -11.75 -10.20
C ALA A 105 -2.17 -11.87 -11.71
N GLU A 106 -1.31 -12.61 -12.41
CA GLU A 106 -1.42 -12.89 -13.84
C GLU A 106 -2.66 -13.72 -14.13
N ASP A 107 -2.81 -14.88 -13.47
CA ASP A 107 -3.96 -15.78 -13.64
C ASP A 107 -5.29 -15.06 -13.35
N LEU A 108 -5.34 -14.23 -12.30
CA LEU A 108 -6.53 -13.43 -11.97
C LEU A 108 -6.81 -12.36 -13.04
N THR A 109 -5.78 -11.70 -13.54
CA THR A 109 -5.93 -10.68 -14.59
C THR A 109 -6.51 -11.30 -15.85
N ASP A 110 -6.00 -12.42 -16.28
CA ASP A 110 -6.48 -13.14 -17.47
C ASP A 110 -7.93 -13.58 -17.26
N TYR A 111 -8.26 -14.14 -16.12
CA TYR A 111 -9.62 -14.55 -15.80
C TYR A 111 -10.60 -13.38 -15.79
N LEU A 112 -10.27 -12.24 -15.20
CA LEU A 112 -11.10 -11.05 -15.20
C LEU A 112 -11.29 -10.48 -16.62
N LEU A 113 -10.28 -10.55 -17.48
CA LEU A 113 -10.39 -10.18 -18.90
C LEU A 113 -11.39 -11.09 -19.65
N GLU A 114 -11.35 -12.40 -19.41
CA GLU A 114 -12.29 -13.36 -19.97
C GLU A 114 -13.74 -13.08 -19.53
N GLN A 115 -13.92 -12.52 -18.31
CA GLN A 115 -15.21 -12.09 -17.79
C GLN A 115 -15.67 -10.72 -18.34
N GLY A 116 -14.91 -10.12 -19.27
CA GLY A 116 -15.21 -8.82 -19.90
C GLY A 116 -14.91 -7.61 -19.02
N ILE A 117 -14.14 -7.78 -17.93
CA ILE A 117 -13.73 -6.71 -17.03
C ILE A 117 -12.44 -6.08 -17.57
N LYS A 118 -12.40 -4.75 -17.64
CA LYS A 118 -11.18 -4.01 -18.01
C LYS A 118 -10.22 -3.99 -16.84
N VAL A 119 -9.20 -4.81 -16.90
CA VAL A 119 -8.20 -4.98 -15.82
C VAL A 119 -6.79 -4.82 -16.34
N ARG A 120 -5.90 -4.37 -15.47
CA ARG A 120 -4.45 -4.33 -15.69
C ARG A 120 -3.71 -4.94 -14.50
N TYR A 121 -2.55 -5.52 -14.78
CA TYR A 121 -1.63 -6.01 -13.75
C TYR A 121 -0.47 -5.04 -13.56
N LEU A 122 -0.20 -4.67 -12.31
CA LEU A 122 0.96 -3.88 -11.94
C LEU A 122 2.13 -4.80 -11.62
N HIS A 123 3.01 -4.99 -12.59
CA HIS A 123 4.24 -5.78 -12.47
C HIS A 123 5.22 -5.13 -11.47
N SER A 124 5.97 -5.95 -10.74
CA SER A 124 7.06 -5.49 -9.87
C SER A 124 8.18 -4.78 -10.62
N ASP A 125 8.40 -5.17 -11.87
CA ASP A 125 9.53 -4.77 -12.71
C ASP A 125 9.19 -3.59 -13.64
N ILE A 126 7.98 -3.02 -13.52
CA ILE A 126 7.56 -1.86 -14.32
C ILE A 126 8.42 -0.64 -13.98
N ASP A 127 8.86 0.08 -14.98
CA ASP A 127 9.58 1.33 -14.77
C ASP A 127 8.69 2.46 -14.24
N THR A 128 9.31 3.51 -13.72
CA THR A 128 8.59 4.61 -13.08
C THR A 128 7.64 5.33 -14.04
N LEU A 129 8.02 5.54 -15.30
CA LEU A 129 7.19 6.26 -16.27
C LEU A 129 5.96 5.43 -16.66
N GLN A 130 6.17 4.13 -16.93
CA GLN A 130 5.09 3.20 -17.24
C GLN A 130 4.11 3.08 -16.06
N ARG A 131 4.62 3.09 -14.82
CA ARG A 131 3.78 3.08 -13.63
C ARG A 131 2.90 4.34 -13.53
N VAL A 132 3.47 5.52 -13.76
CA VAL A 132 2.72 6.79 -13.76
C VAL A 132 1.62 6.76 -14.81
N GLU A 133 1.93 6.27 -16.04
CA GLU A 133 0.95 6.17 -17.11
C GLU A 133 -0.17 5.17 -16.77
N LEU A 134 0.17 4.01 -16.19
CA LEU A 134 -0.83 3.01 -15.77
C LEU A 134 -1.78 3.58 -14.70
N LEU A 135 -1.27 4.33 -13.74
CA LEU A 135 -2.11 4.97 -12.73
C LEU A 135 -2.97 6.09 -13.33
N ARG A 136 -2.44 6.84 -14.29
CA ARG A 136 -3.21 7.84 -15.03
C ARG A 136 -4.37 7.19 -15.81
N GLN A 137 -4.12 6.08 -16.48
CA GLN A 137 -5.14 5.32 -17.21
C GLN A 137 -6.25 4.79 -16.27
N LEU A 138 -5.89 4.29 -15.08
CA LEU A 138 -6.88 3.90 -14.06
C LEU A 138 -7.77 5.07 -13.67
N ARG A 139 -7.19 6.23 -13.41
CA ARG A 139 -7.93 7.45 -13.04
C ARG A 139 -8.85 7.93 -14.17
N LEU A 140 -8.41 7.83 -15.42
CA LEU A 140 -9.22 8.19 -16.60
C LEU A 140 -10.30 7.17 -16.94
N GLY A 141 -10.30 5.99 -16.30
CA GLY A 141 -11.27 4.94 -16.56
C GLY A 141 -11.02 4.16 -17.84
N GLU A 142 -9.79 4.15 -18.33
CA GLU A 142 -9.45 3.29 -19.47
C GLU A 142 -9.52 1.81 -19.07
N PHE A 143 -9.35 1.52 -17.78
CA PHE A 143 -9.64 0.24 -17.15
C PHE A 143 -10.18 0.45 -15.73
N ASP A 144 -10.80 -0.57 -15.14
CA ASP A 144 -11.57 -0.46 -13.91
C ASP A 144 -10.89 -1.14 -12.71
N VAL A 145 -10.07 -2.14 -12.97
CA VAL A 145 -9.43 -2.96 -11.92
C VAL A 145 -7.92 -2.95 -12.09
N LEU A 146 -7.21 -2.68 -11.00
CA LEU A 146 -5.76 -2.83 -10.93
C LEU A 146 -5.41 -3.99 -9.98
N VAL A 147 -4.79 -5.02 -10.52
CA VAL A 147 -4.28 -6.17 -9.76
C VAL A 147 -2.79 -6.00 -9.50
N GLY A 148 -2.32 -6.34 -8.31
CA GLY A 148 -0.89 -6.31 -8.00
C GLY A 148 -0.54 -7.09 -6.73
N ILE A 149 0.74 -7.40 -6.57
CA ILE A 149 1.25 -8.10 -5.38
C ILE A 149 1.45 -7.12 -4.23
N ASN A 150 2.11 -6.02 -4.51
CA ASN A 150 2.44 -4.99 -3.55
C ASN A 150 2.03 -3.62 -4.10
N LEU A 151 0.84 -3.20 -3.77
CA LEU A 151 0.30 -1.88 -4.10
C LEU A 151 0.65 -0.83 -3.02
N LEU A 152 1.58 -1.17 -2.11
CA LEU A 152 1.94 -0.36 -0.93
C LEU A 152 2.90 0.78 -1.24
N ARG A 153 3.49 0.83 -2.43
CA ARG A 153 4.47 1.87 -2.75
C ARG A 153 3.86 3.25 -2.54
N GLU A 154 4.61 4.10 -1.85
CA GLU A 154 4.26 5.49 -1.58
C GLU A 154 3.87 6.24 -2.86
N GLY A 155 3.06 7.30 -2.71
CA GLY A 155 2.65 8.16 -3.82
C GLY A 155 1.42 7.67 -4.60
N LEU A 156 0.68 6.68 -4.12
CA LEU A 156 -0.63 6.32 -4.67
C LEU A 156 -1.73 7.14 -3.99
N ASP A 157 -2.21 8.15 -4.66
CA ASP A 157 -3.41 8.91 -4.29
C ASP A 157 -4.46 8.71 -5.39
N LEU A 158 -5.42 7.83 -5.12
CA LEU A 158 -6.42 7.37 -6.08
C LEU A 158 -7.83 7.55 -5.48
N PRO A 159 -8.37 8.76 -5.52
CA PRO A 159 -9.71 9.05 -4.97
C PRO A 159 -10.83 8.30 -5.71
N GLU A 160 -10.58 7.82 -6.92
CA GLU A 160 -11.52 7.03 -7.71
C GLU A 160 -11.66 5.58 -7.22
N VAL A 161 -10.74 5.12 -6.36
CA VAL A 161 -10.76 3.76 -5.81
C VAL A 161 -11.69 3.71 -4.60
N SER A 162 -12.80 3.00 -4.75
CA SER A 162 -13.78 2.77 -3.69
C SER A 162 -13.65 1.38 -3.05
N LEU A 163 -13.03 0.43 -3.73
CA LEU A 163 -12.83 -0.92 -3.19
C LEU A 163 -11.37 -1.34 -3.23
N VAL A 164 -10.89 -1.85 -2.11
CA VAL A 164 -9.63 -2.59 -2.03
C VAL A 164 -9.95 -4.03 -1.61
N ALA A 165 -9.65 -4.99 -2.46
CA ALA A 165 -9.80 -6.41 -2.19
C ALA A 165 -8.45 -7.05 -1.87
N ILE A 166 -8.38 -7.75 -0.75
CA ILE A 166 -7.17 -8.44 -0.27
C ILE A 166 -7.45 -9.94 -0.30
N LEU A 167 -6.91 -10.63 -1.32
CA LEU A 167 -7.08 -12.08 -1.44
C LEU A 167 -6.14 -12.81 -0.49
N ASP A 168 -6.60 -13.94 0.05
CA ASP A 168 -5.83 -14.76 0.96
C ASP A 168 -5.18 -13.94 2.09
N ALA A 169 -5.98 -13.12 2.76
CA ALA A 169 -5.50 -12.19 3.78
C ALA A 169 -4.96 -12.91 5.04
N ASP A 170 -5.36 -14.15 5.27
CA ASP A 170 -4.92 -15.00 6.37
C ASP A 170 -3.59 -15.74 6.12
N LYS A 171 -2.99 -15.58 4.96
CA LYS A 171 -1.67 -16.15 4.66
C LYS A 171 -0.59 -15.23 5.19
N GLU A 172 -0.18 -15.48 6.44
CA GLU A 172 0.82 -14.68 7.13
C GLU A 172 2.13 -14.56 6.35
N GLY A 173 2.76 -13.39 6.46
CA GLY A 173 4.02 -13.06 5.80
C GLY A 173 4.17 -11.57 5.61
N PHE A 174 5.28 -11.14 5.02
CA PHE A 174 5.61 -9.73 4.84
C PHE A 174 4.49 -8.92 4.16
N LEU A 175 3.80 -9.48 3.16
CA LEU A 175 2.70 -8.83 2.44
C LEU A 175 1.37 -8.79 3.21
N ARG A 176 1.28 -9.48 4.33
CA ARG A 176 0.10 -9.58 5.19
C ARG A 176 0.43 -9.27 6.66
N SER A 177 1.56 -8.60 6.90
CA SER A 177 1.86 -8.03 8.22
C SER A 177 0.88 -6.90 8.56
N THR A 178 0.72 -6.60 9.83
CA THR A 178 -0.13 -5.48 10.33
C THR A 178 0.15 -4.19 9.57
N THR A 179 1.41 -3.80 9.45
CA THR A 179 1.84 -2.61 8.70
C THR A 179 1.41 -2.66 7.24
N SER A 180 1.62 -3.80 6.56
CA SER A 180 1.24 -3.97 5.16
C SER A 180 -0.27 -3.88 4.96
N LEU A 181 -1.05 -4.48 5.86
CA LEU A 181 -2.51 -4.43 5.82
C LEU A 181 -3.03 -3.00 6.05
N ILE A 182 -2.56 -2.30 7.09
CA ILE A 182 -2.95 -0.90 7.35
C ILE A 182 -2.65 -0.01 6.14
N GLN A 183 -1.49 -0.14 5.54
CA GLN A 183 -1.09 0.62 4.36
C GLN A 183 -2.00 0.31 3.14
N THR A 184 -2.36 -0.96 2.95
CA THR A 184 -3.25 -1.39 1.87
C THR A 184 -4.67 -0.88 2.08
N ILE A 185 -5.22 -1.02 3.29
CA ILE A 185 -6.52 -0.49 3.70
C ILE A 185 -6.60 1.01 3.42
N GLY A 186 -5.55 1.75 3.78
CA GLY A 186 -5.48 3.20 3.58
C GLY A 186 -5.61 3.67 2.13
N ARG A 187 -5.49 2.76 1.14
CA ARG A 187 -5.71 3.12 -0.28
C ARG A 187 -7.17 3.43 -0.59
N ALA A 188 -8.12 2.84 0.13
CA ALA A 188 -9.55 3.17 0.00
C ALA A 188 -9.98 4.41 0.81
N ALA A 189 -9.12 4.94 1.68
CA ALA A 189 -9.45 6.06 2.58
C ALA A 189 -9.57 7.44 1.88
N ARG A 190 -9.38 7.50 0.56
CA ARG A 190 -9.53 8.71 -0.27
C ARG A 190 -10.87 8.81 -0.95
N ASN A 191 -11.70 7.78 -0.85
CA ASN A 191 -13.04 7.74 -1.41
C ASN A 191 -14.08 7.77 -0.29
N VAL A 192 -15.16 8.54 -0.48
CA VAL A 192 -16.25 8.65 0.51
C VAL A 192 -16.93 7.29 0.72
N SER A 193 -17.06 6.49 -0.35
CA SER A 193 -17.62 5.14 -0.34
C SER A 193 -16.53 4.07 -0.17
N GLY A 194 -15.36 4.44 0.39
CA GLY A 194 -14.22 3.53 0.52
C GLY A 194 -14.52 2.32 1.37
N GLU A 195 -14.31 1.13 0.82
CA GLU A 195 -14.47 -0.16 1.48
C GLU A 195 -13.27 -1.07 1.24
N VAL A 196 -13.05 -1.98 2.18
CA VAL A 196 -12.03 -3.02 2.07
C VAL A 196 -12.65 -4.38 2.34
N ILE A 197 -12.38 -5.33 1.46
CA ILE A 197 -12.75 -6.74 1.66
C ILE A 197 -11.47 -7.54 1.83
N MET A 198 -11.37 -8.24 2.96
CA MET A 198 -10.34 -9.23 3.23
C MET A 198 -10.92 -10.62 3.06
N TYR A 199 -10.42 -11.39 2.09
CA TYR A 199 -10.81 -12.80 1.95
C TYR A 199 -9.89 -13.66 2.80
N ALA A 200 -10.47 -14.30 3.83
CA ALA A 200 -9.75 -15.09 4.81
C ALA A 200 -10.68 -16.13 5.43
N ASP A 201 -10.14 -17.31 5.74
CA ASP A 201 -10.87 -18.37 6.45
C ASP A 201 -10.71 -18.26 7.97
N LYS A 202 -9.68 -17.55 8.41
CA LYS A 202 -9.43 -17.21 9.82
C LYS A 202 -8.90 -15.79 9.95
N ILE A 203 -9.22 -15.13 11.03
CA ILE A 203 -8.61 -13.84 11.37
C ILE A 203 -7.29 -14.12 12.07
N THR A 204 -6.19 -13.61 11.50
CA THR A 204 -4.84 -13.68 12.11
C THR A 204 -4.61 -12.48 13.02
N ASP A 205 -3.57 -12.55 13.87
CA ASP A 205 -3.23 -11.44 14.76
C ASP A 205 -2.95 -10.16 13.98
N SER A 206 -2.22 -10.26 12.87
CA SER A 206 -1.95 -9.12 11.97
C SER A 206 -3.22 -8.52 11.37
N MET A 207 -4.20 -9.35 11.01
CA MET A 207 -5.51 -8.87 10.52
C MET A 207 -6.28 -8.19 11.63
N GLN A 208 -6.34 -8.79 12.81
CA GLN A 208 -7.05 -8.25 13.97
C GLN A 208 -6.53 -6.86 14.32
N GLU A 209 -5.22 -6.72 14.49
CA GLU A 209 -4.58 -5.43 14.78
C GLU A 209 -4.86 -4.37 13.69
N ALA A 210 -4.80 -4.77 12.42
CA ALA A 210 -5.05 -3.84 11.32
C ALA A 210 -6.51 -3.39 11.24
N ILE A 211 -7.46 -4.28 11.52
CA ILE A 211 -8.90 -3.98 11.57
C ILE A 211 -9.19 -3.06 12.76
N GLU A 212 -8.75 -3.41 13.96
CA GLU A 212 -8.96 -2.62 15.18
C GLU A 212 -8.39 -1.21 15.05
N GLU A 213 -7.19 -1.06 14.52
CA GLU A 213 -6.60 0.26 14.31
C GLU A 213 -7.35 1.08 13.27
N THR A 214 -7.83 0.44 12.20
CA THR A 214 -8.65 1.12 11.17
C THR A 214 -9.99 1.57 11.74
N GLU A 215 -10.65 0.72 12.53
CA GLU A 215 -11.91 1.05 13.19
C GLU A 215 -11.72 2.16 14.22
N ARG A 216 -10.68 2.08 15.06
CA ARG A 216 -10.32 3.13 16.01
C ARG A 216 -10.16 4.50 15.34
N ARG A 217 -9.42 4.55 14.22
CA ARG A 217 -9.24 5.79 13.45
C ARG A 217 -10.54 6.28 12.86
N ARG A 218 -11.34 5.36 12.31
CA ARG A 218 -12.65 5.68 11.74
C ARG A 218 -13.58 6.29 12.78
N ASP A 219 -13.68 5.71 13.96
CA ASP A 219 -14.54 6.19 15.05
C ASP A 219 -14.07 7.57 15.56
N CYS A 220 -12.76 7.75 15.70
CA CYS A 220 -12.19 9.05 16.05
C CYS A 220 -12.57 10.12 15.01
N LEU A 221 -12.48 9.82 13.72
CA LEU A 221 -12.84 10.74 12.64
C LEU A 221 -14.33 11.04 12.61
N LEU A 222 -15.20 10.05 12.82
CA LEU A 222 -16.66 10.24 12.89
C LEU A 222 -17.05 11.13 14.08
N TYR A 223 -16.36 11.01 15.20
CA TYR A 223 -16.60 11.84 16.39
C TYR A 223 -16.09 13.28 16.21
N THR A 224 -14.98 13.46 15.49
CA THR A 224 -14.30 14.77 15.32
C THR A 224 -14.67 15.49 14.03
N SER A 225 -15.37 14.83 13.09
CA SER A 225 -15.90 15.49 11.88
C SER A 225 -17.07 16.39 12.22
N PRO A 226 -17.09 17.64 11.71
CA PRO A 226 -18.20 18.57 11.90
C PRO A 226 -19.48 18.12 11.24
#